data_5a17dd59fdd2e4b49a29c6f5f411ddbf
#
_entry.id   5a17dd59fdd2e4b49a29c6f5f411ddbf
#
_cell.length_a   1.000
_cell.length_b   1.000
_cell.length_c   1.000
_cell.angle_alpha   90.00
_cell.angle_beta   90.00
_cell.angle_gamma   90.00
#
_symmetry.space_group_name_H-M   'P 1'
#
loop_
_entity.id
_entity.type
_entity.pdbx_description
1 polymer ?
#
loop_
_entity_poly.entity_id
_entity_poly.type
_entity_poly.pdbx_seq_one_letter_code
_entity_poly.pdbx_strand_id
1 'polypeptide(L)'
;MATTPAPPAAPPKPTWDPRRAEPPFPWLRPTIRIRLTLLYGGMFLIAGIMLLSIIYLLAAQALNTGAEPLFKIVSGTAIKVSSDNCPAVQAGNLSLDEFNVAISNCIDHQRQTALDDLLSRSLLALLGLAIIAFAFGYAMAGRVLSPLGRITRTARAVAGSDLSRRIELDGPDDELKELADTFDDMLERLQRAFTAQQRFVGNASHELRTPLAINRTLLEVHLSDPGAPVELQQLGKTLLATNERSEQLVEGLLLLARSDNQIVERKPVDLAEVATQAVDQVHAEAAAKGVAIRGERAAAVVQGNGVLLERIALNLVQNAVRYNVPEDGWVEVTTQVQHGQAVLVVTNTGPVVPAYEIDNLFEPFRRLRTERTGSDKGVGLGLSIARSVARAHGGHIAAEPREGGGLVMRVTLPI
;
A
#
# COMPACT_ATOMS: atom_id res chain seq x y z
N MET A 1 45.39 20.42 26.21
CA MET A 1 43.98 19.97 26.28
C MET A 1 43.40 20.09 24.86
N ALA A 2 43.30 18.99 24.16
CA ALA A 2 42.73 18.96 22.81
C ALA A 2 41.22 18.69 22.94
N THR A 3 40.42 19.63 22.50
CA THR A 3 38.95 19.49 22.46
C THR A 3 38.54 18.54 21.33
N THR A 4 37.93 17.43 21.67
CA THR A 4 37.34 16.48 20.72
C THR A 4 36.19 17.15 19.95
N PRO A 5 36.13 17.11 18.61
CA PRO A 5 35.05 17.71 17.87
C PRO A 5 33.73 16.95 18.12
N ALA A 6 32.62 17.68 18.25
CA ALA A 6 31.29 17.12 18.43
C ALA A 6 30.87 16.26 17.23
N PRO A 7 30.16 15.15 17.44
CA PRO A 7 29.69 14.29 16.35
C PRO A 7 28.69 15.06 15.45
N PRO A 8 28.69 14.76 14.14
CA PRO A 8 27.79 15.44 13.20
C PRO A 8 26.34 15.15 13.55
N ALA A 9 25.48 16.19 13.41
CA ALA A 9 24.06 16.10 13.68
C ALA A 9 23.42 15.01 12.77
N ALA A 10 22.57 14.19 13.37
CA ALA A 10 21.82 13.16 12.64
C ALA A 10 20.94 13.82 11.54
N PRO A 11 20.83 13.20 10.34
CA PRO A 11 19.98 13.72 9.29
C PRO A 11 18.53 13.80 9.76
N PRO A 12 17.75 14.82 9.36
CA PRO A 12 16.36 14.96 9.74
C PRO A 12 15.58 13.73 9.26
N LYS A 13 14.81 13.11 10.17
CA LYS A 13 13.91 12.00 9.82
C LYS A 13 12.95 12.48 8.74
N PRO A 14 12.72 11.71 7.66
CA PRO A 14 11.71 12.07 6.68
C PRO A 14 10.35 12.10 7.40
N THR A 15 9.78 13.29 7.51
CA THR A 15 8.41 13.50 8.03
C THR A 15 7.43 13.04 6.95
N TRP A 16 7.22 11.74 6.83
CA TRP A 16 6.08 11.23 6.12
C TRP A 16 4.86 11.43 7.02
N ASP A 17 4.11 12.51 6.77
CA ASP A 17 2.85 12.77 7.45
C ASP A 17 1.71 12.06 6.68
N PRO A 18 1.15 10.97 7.21
CA PRO A 18 0.02 10.29 6.59
C PRO A 18 -1.27 11.12 6.62
N ARG A 19 -1.27 12.27 7.29
CA ARG A 19 -2.41 13.20 7.40
C ARG A 19 -2.33 14.36 6.42
N ARG A 20 -1.79 14.18 5.20
CA ARG A 20 -2.14 15.14 4.15
C ARG A 20 -3.64 15.03 3.96
N ALA A 21 -4.33 16.07 4.47
CA ALA A 21 -5.77 16.21 4.37
C ALA A 21 -6.23 15.79 2.97
N GLU A 22 -7.00 14.72 2.88
CA GLU A 22 -7.63 14.35 1.62
C GLU A 22 -8.43 15.57 1.16
N PRO A 23 -8.26 16.02 -0.08
CA PRO A 23 -9.06 17.14 -0.59
C PRO A 23 -10.53 16.78 -0.43
N PRO A 24 -11.40 17.73 -0.06
CA PRO A 24 -12.80 17.49 0.31
C PRO A 24 -13.64 16.84 -0.80
N PHE A 25 -13.09 16.68 -2.02
CA PHE A 25 -13.77 16.08 -3.17
C PHE A 25 -12.82 15.10 -3.89
N PRO A 26 -12.77 13.81 -3.50
CA PRO A 26 -11.92 12.79 -4.15
C PRO A 26 -12.24 12.56 -5.64
N TRP A 27 -13.42 12.90 -6.10
CA TRP A 27 -13.87 12.80 -7.49
C TRP A 27 -13.37 13.94 -8.41
N LEU A 28 -12.82 15.02 -7.84
CA LEU A 28 -12.20 16.13 -8.58
C LEU A 28 -10.68 15.94 -8.82
N ARG A 29 -10.09 14.81 -8.48
CA ARG A 29 -8.69 14.55 -8.87
C ARG A 29 -8.64 14.35 -10.38
N PRO A 30 -8.02 15.26 -11.14
CA PRO A 30 -7.93 15.10 -12.59
C PRO A 30 -7.07 13.87 -12.87
N THR A 31 -7.73 12.75 -13.16
CA THR A 31 -7.05 11.54 -13.60
C THR A 31 -6.34 11.83 -14.92
N ILE A 32 -5.29 11.08 -15.25
CA ILE A 32 -4.58 11.18 -16.54
C ILE A 32 -5.59 11.10 -17.70
N ARG A 33 -6.62 10.26 -17.55
CA ARG A 33 -7.70 10.11 -18.50
C ARG A 33 -8.45 11.42 -18.76
N ILE A 34 -8.84 12.14 -17.70
CA ILE A 34 -9.53 13.43 -17.79
C ILE A 34 -8.62 14.50 -18.42
N ARG A 35 -7.35 14.56 -17.97
CA ARG A 35 -6.38 15.52 -18.52
C ARG A 35 -6.16 15.31 -20.01
N LEU A 36 -6.01 14.07 -20.45
CA LEU A 36 -5.80 13.73 -21.86
C LEU A 36 -7.02 14.09 -22.70
N THR A 37 -8.22 13.75 -22.21
CA THR A 37 -9.49 14.09 -22.88
C THR A 37 -9.67 15.61 -22.99
N LEU A 38 -9.38 16.37 -21.94
CA LEU A 38 -9.47 17.84 -21.98
C LEU A 38 -8.42 18.45 -22.91
N LEU A 39 -7.19 17.92 -22.92
CA LEU A 39 -6.13 18.41 -23.78
C LEU A 39 -6.46 18.20 -25.26
N TYR A 40 -6.79 16.97 -25.66
CA TYR A 40 -7.10 16.65 -27.05
C TYR A 40 -8.44 17.23 -27.49
N GLY A 41 -9.46 17.15 -26.65
CA GLY A 41 -10.75 17.76 -26.91
C GLY A 41 -10.67 19.27 -27.00
N GLY A 42 -9.92 19.92 -26.13
CA GLY A 42 -9.67 21.36 -26.17
C GLY A 42 -8.90 21.79 -27.42
N MET A 43 -7.84 21.05 -27.79
CA MET A 43 -7.07 21.32 -29.02
C MET A 43 -7.96 21.17 -30.29
N PHE A 44 -8.82 20.14 -30.31
CA PHE A 44 -9.77 19.94 -31.39
C PHE A 44 -10.79 21.09 -31.49
N LEU A 45 -11.29 21.55 -30.34
CA LEU A 45 -12.23 22.66 -30.26
C LEU A 45 -11.60 23.98 -30.73
N ILE A 46 -10.36 24.26 -30.33
CA ILE A 46 -9.60 25.43 -30.80
C ILE A 46 -9.40 25.39 -32.32
N ALA A 47 -8.98 24.23 -32.85
CA ALA A 47 -8.80 24.03 -34.28
C ALA A 47 -10.13 24.21 -35.06
N GLY A 48 -11.23 23.69 -34.51
CA GLY A 48 -12.57 23.85 -35.06
C GLY A 48 -13.04 25.32 -35.09
N ILE A 49 -12.84 26.07 -34.02
CA ILE A 49 -13.14 27.50 -33.94
C ILE A 49 -12.30 28.30 -34.96
N MET A 50 -10.99 27.98 -35.04
CA MET A 50 -10.09 28.61 -36.00
C MET A 50 -10.52 28.39 -37.44
N LEU A 51 -10.85 27.12 -37.79
CA LEU A 51 -11.35 26.75 -39.11
C LEU A 51 -12.66 27.47 -39.43
N LEU A 52 -13.60 27.46 -38.49
CA LEU A 52 -14.89 28.14 -38.64
C LEU A 52 -14.70 29.66 -38.85
N SER A 53 -13.79 30.28 -38.10
CA SER A 53 -13.46 31.69 -38.26
C SER A 53 -12.90 32.00 -39.66
N ILE A 54 -11.99 31.14 -40.17
CA ILE A 54 -11.45 31.29 -41.53
C ILE A 54 -12.56 31.16 -42.59
N ILE A 55 -13.42 30.14 -42.48
CA ILE A 55 -14.53 29.92 -43.40
C ILE A 55 -15.48 31.11 -43.38
N TYR A 56 -15.81 31.63 -42.19
CA TYR A 56 -16.67 32.80 -42.04
C TYR A 56 -16.07 34.06 -42.72
N LEU A 57 -14.78 34.32 -42.49
CA LEU A 57 -14.07 35.46 -43.08
C LEU A 57 -14.00 35.34 -44.60
N LEU A 58 -13.70 34.14 -45.13
CA LEU A 58 -13.67 33.91 -46.57
C LEU A 58 -15.05 34.03 -47.19
N ALA A 59 -16.11 33.53 -46.55
CA ALA A 59 -17.48 33.69 -46.99
C ALA A 59 -17.91 35.17 -47.00
N ALA A 60 -17.60 35.90 -45.93
CA ALA A 60 -17.87 37.33 -45.85
C ALA A 60 -17.11 38.12 -46.92
N GLN A 61 -15.86 37.77 -47.23
CA GLN A 61 -15.07 38.39 -48.27
C GLN A 61 -15.62 38.05 -49.67
N ALA A 62 -15.96 36.78 -49.93
CA ALA A 62 -16.55 36.36 -51.21
C ALA A 62 -17.89 37.05 -51.52
N LEU A 63 -18.72 37.19 -50.47
CA LEU A 63 -19.97 37.92 -50.59
C LEU A 63 -19.76 39.45 -50.77
N ASN A 64 -18.63 40.01 -50.29
CA ASN A 64 -18.26 41.40 -50.49
C ASN A 64 -17.73 41.67 -51.88
N THR A 65 -16.91 40.79 -52.45
CA THR A 65 -16.29 40.99 -53.74
C THR A 65 -17.22 40.63 -54.94
N GLY A 66 -18.25 39.75 -54.73
CA GLY A 66 -19.19 39.31 -55.70
C GLY A 66 -20.35 40.31 -55.97
N ALA A 67 -20.36 41.45 -55.31
CA ALA A 67 -21.45 42.47 -55.45
C ALA A 67 -21.17 43.46 -56.55
N GLU A 68 -20.72 43.01 -57.74
CA GLU A 68 -20.99 43.81 -58.92
C GLU A 68 -22.52 43.68 -59.24
N PRO A 69 -23.23 44.78 -59.39
CA PRO A 69 -24.66 44.71 -59.68
C PRO A 69 -24.83 43.99 -61.02
N LEU A 70 -25.41 42.77 -60.97
CA LEU A 70 -25.73 41.97 -62.15
C LEU A 70 -26.72 42.65 -63.09
N PHE A 71 -27.12 43.92 -62.82
CA PHE A 71 -28.12 44.66 -63.57
C PHE A 71 -27.54 46.01 -63.98
N LYS A 72 -27.03 46.10 -65.23
CA LYS A 72 -26.95 47.37 -65.96
C LYS A 72 -28.38 47.76 -66.40
N ILE A 73 -28.90 48.82 -65.78
CA ILE A 73 -30.19 49.36 -66.16
C ILE A 73 -30.09 49.88 -67.58
N VAL A 74 -30.72 49.18 -68.49
CA VAL A 74 -30.99 49.72 -69.86
C VAL A 74 -32.28 50.53 -69.79
N SER A 75 -32.17 51.80 -70.05
CA SER A 75 -33.30 52.72 -70.05
C SER A 75 -34.49 52.18 -70.80
N GLY A 76 -35.69 52.09 -70.21
CA GLY A 76 -36.96 52.11 -70.90
C GLY A 76 -37.91 50.94 -70.72
N THR A 77 -37.67 49.92 -69.95
CA THR A 77 -38.62 48.86 -69.62
C THR A 77 -38.66 48.53 -68.17
N ALA A 78 -39.87 48.56 -67.59
CA ALA A 78 -40.05 48.16 -66.15
C ALA A 78 -39.62 46.70 -65.95
N ILE A 79 -38.51 46.50 -65.38
CA ILE A 79 -37.99 45.14 -64.95
C ILE A 79 -38.79 44.73 -63.72
N LYS A 80 -39.74 43.80 -63.91
CA LYS A 80 -40.35 43.10 -62.78
C LYS A 80 -39.34 42.16 -62.21
N VAL A 81 -38.66 42.56 -61.14
CA VAL A 81 -37.87 41.65 -60.31
C VAL A 81 -38.87 40.95 -59.38
N SER A 82 -39.23 39.73 -59.73
CA SER A 82 -40.02 38.87 -58.86
C SER A 82 -39.04 38.18 -57.91
N SER A 83 -38.94 38.68 -56.69
CA SER A 83 -38.20 38.02 -55.63
C SER A 83 -39.08 38.04 -54.40
N ASP A 84 -39.49 36.86 -53.94
CA ASP A 84 -40.23 36.65 -52.67
C ASP A 84 -39.45 37.15 -51.46
N ASN A 85 -38.14 37.33 -51.61
CA ASN A 85 -37.23 37.73 -50.54
C ASN A 85 -37.01 39.26 -50.44
N CYS A 86 -37.52 40.07 -51.36
CA CYS A 86 -37.38 41.55 -51.40
C CYS A 86 -38.74 42.28 -51.64
N PRO A 87 -39.64 42.26 -50.65
CA PRO A 87 -40.97 42.85 -50.81
C PRO A 87 -40.94 44.36 -51.08
N ALA A 88 -39.91 45.08 -50.62
CA ALA A 88 -39.76 46.52 -50.83
C ALA A 88 -39.53 46.91 -52.33
N VAL A 89 -39.05 45.98 -53.16
CA VAL A 89 -38.79 46.19 -54.59
C VAL A 89 -40.04 45.94 -55.42
N GLN A 90 -41.07 45.32 -54.85
CA GLN A 90 -42.35 45.05 -55.58
C GLN A 90 -43.32 46.22 -55.59
N ALA A 91 -43.06 47.26 -54.83
CA ALA A 91 -43.92 48.46 -54.82
C ALA A 91 -43.70 49.29 -56.11
N GLY A 92 -44.55 49.11 -57.13
CA GLY A 92 -44.37 49.49 -58.49
C GLY A 92 -44.40 51.00 -58.88
N ASN A 93 -43.99 51.90 -57.96
CA ASN A 93 -43.88 53.34 -58.24
C ASN A 93 -42.70 54.01 -57.58
N LEU A 94 -41.54 53.33 -57.51
CA LEU A 94 -40.32 53.87 -56.93
C LEU A 94 -39.55 54.71 -57.95
N SER A 95 -39.01 55.85 -57.53
CA SER A 95 -38.00 56.57 -58.29
C SER A 95 -36.73 55.74 -58.45
N LEU A 96 -35.89 56.01 -59.44
CA LEU A 96 -34.68 55.29 -59.75
C LEU A 96 -33.73 55.24 -58.50
N ASP A 97 -33.68 56.31 -57.73
CA ASP A 97 -32.83 56.38 -56.52
C ASP A 97 -33.41 55.56 -55.37
N GLU A 98 -34.74 55.61 -55.19
CA GLU A 98 -35.41 54.77 -54.17
C GLU A 98 -35.30 53.27 -54.48
N PHE A 99 -35.37 52.89 -55.76
CA PHE A 99 -35.19 51.54 -56.23
C PHE A 99 -33.79 51.02 -56.01
N ASN A 100 -32.74 51.83 -56.27
CA ASN A 100 -31.35 51.48 -56.05
C ASN A 100 -31.05 51.29 -54.53
N VAL A 101 -31.63 52.18 -53.71
CA VAL A 101 -31.50 52.05 -52.22
C VAL A 101 -32.24 50.82 -51.72
N ALA A 102 -33.42 50.50 -52.23
CA ALA A 102 -34.19 49.32 -51.83
C ALA A 102 -33.50 48.02 -52.25
N ILE A 103 -32.91 47.96 -53.47
CA ILE A 103 -32.07 46.78 -53.86
C ILE A 103 -30.84 46.62 -53.03
N SER A 104 -30.07 47.71 -52.79
CA SER A 104 -28.88 47.60 -51.99
C SER A 104 -29.19 47.12 -50.56
N ASN A 105 -30.20 47.68 -49.91
CA ASN A 105 -30.66 47.25 -48.60
C ASN A 105 -31.12 45.76 -48.58
N CYS A 106 -31.81 45.32 -49.66
CA CYS A 106 -32.23 43.95 -49.79
C CYS A 106 -31.04 42.97 -49.94
N ILE A 107 -30.05 43.33 -50.77
CA ILE A 107 -28.83 42.54 -50.95
C ILE A 107 -28.06 42.48 -49.64
N ASP A 108 -27.92 43.59 -48.93
CA ASP A 108 -27.22 43.62 -47.62
C ASP A 108 -27.98 42.81 -46.59
N HIS A 109 -29.28 42.88 -46.51
CA HIS A 109 -30.09 42.07 -45.60
C HIS A 109 -29.99 40.57 -45.93
N GLN A 110 -30.12 40.20 -47.22
CA GLN A 110 -29.95 38.79 -47.63
C GLN A 110 -28.59 38.24 -47.33
N ARG A 111 -27.55 39.05 -47.49
CA ARG A 111 -26.18 38.71 -47.16
C ARG A 111 -25.98 38.54 -45.65
N GLN A 112 -26.48 39.46 -44.81
CA GLN A 112 -26.45 39.30 -43.37
C GLN A 112 -27.18 38.04 -42.93
N THR A 113 -28.36 37.80 -43.44
CA THR A 113 -29.14 36.58 -43.14
C THR A 113 -28.40 35.31 -43.55
N ALA A 114 -27.72 35.31 -44.71
CA ALA A 114 -26.93 34.17 -45.17
C ALA A 114 -25.70 33.91 -44.26
N LEU A 115 -25.03 34.97 -43.80
CA LEU A 115 -23.89 34.87 -42.87
C LEU A 115 -24.33 34.39 -41.48
N ASP A 116 -25.46 34.90 -40.96
CA ASP A 116 -26.03 34.50 -39.69
C ASP A 116 -26.49 33.03 -39.70
N ASP A 117 -27.12 32.60 -40.82
CA ASP A 117 -27.55 31.22 -41.02
C ASP A 117 -26.34 30.26 -41.14
N LEU A 118 -25.30 30.70 -41.85
CA LEU A 118 -24.03 29.95 -41.92
C LEU A 118 -23.36 29.86 -40.56
N LEU A 119 -23.31 30.94 -39.79
CA LEU A 119 -22.70 30.97 -38.46
C LEU A 119 -23.47 30.06 -37.50
N SER A 120 -24.81 30.17 -37.45
CA SER A 120 -25.63 29.39 -36.52
C SER A 120 -25.57 27.89 -36.81
N ARG A 121 -25.67 27.49 -38.07
CA ARG A 121 -25.56 26.08 -38.48
C ARG A 121 -24.15 25.53 -38.24
N SER A 122 -23.11 26.33 -38.50
CA SER A 122 -21.72 25.94 -38.24
C SER A 122 -21.43 25.79 -36.76
N LEU A 123 -21.97 26.66 -35.90
CA LEU A 123 -21.86 26.56 -34.45
C LEU A 123 -22.55 25.30 -33.92
N LEU A 124 -23.75 24.98 -34.41
CA LEU A 124 -24.44 23.74 -34.03
C LEU A 124 -23.65 22.50 -34.45
N ALA A 125 -23.11 22.50 -35.67
CA ALA A 125 -22.26 21.42 -36.16
C ALA A 125 -20.99 21.28 -35.32
N LEU A 126 -20.33 22.40 -34.97
CA LEU A 126 -19.15 22.41 -34.11
C LEU A 126 -19.46 21.86 -32.72
N LEU A 127 -20.60 22.24 -32.12
CA LEU A 127 -21.04 21.75 -30.82
C LEU A 127 -21.26 20.22 -30.87
N GLY A 128 -22.00 19.73 -31.90
CA GLY A 128 -22.21 18.29 -32.08
C GLY A 128 -20.90 17.52 -32.24
N LEU A 129 -19.97 18.03 -33.04
CA LEU A 129 -18.67 17.42 -33.27
C LEU A 129 -17.80 17.46 -32.01
N ALA A 130 -17.85 18.53 -31.21
CA ALA A 130 -17.17 18.63 -29.94
C ALA A 130 -17.65 17.57 -28.94
N ILE A 131 -18.97 17.38 -28.82
CA ILE A 131 -19.54 16.34 -27.94
C ILE A 131 -19.04 14.95 -28.36
N ILE A 132 -19.05 14.64 -29.63
CA ILE A 132 -18.57 13.36 -30.18
C ILE A 132 -17.05 13.21 -29.89
N ALA A 133 -16.26 14.24 -30.15
CA ALA A 133 -14.80 14.21 -29.92
C ALA A 133 -14.45 14.01 -28.45
N PHE A 134 -15.13 14.69 -27.53
CA PHE A 134 -14.94 14.49 -26.10
C PHE A 134 -15.36 13.09 -25.63
N ALA A 135 -16.52 12.59 -26.10
CA ALA A 135 -16.99 11.25 -25.76
C ALA A 135 -16.04 10.16 -26.28
N PHE A 136 -15.62 10.26 -27.54
CA PHE A 136 -14.68 9.34 -28.15
C PHE A 136 -13.29 9.41 -27.49
N GLY A 137 -12.77 10.61 -27.26
CA GLY A 137 -11.49 10.82 -26.56
C GLY A 137 -11.49 10.23 -25.15
N TYR A 138 -12.59 10.38 -24.41
CA TYR A 138 -12.75 9.79 -23.09
C TYR A 138 -12.77 8.24 -23.13
N ALA A 139 -13.47 7.66 -24.08
CA ALA A 139 -13.54 6.21 -24.28
C ALA A 139 -12.17 5.63 -24.66
N MET A 140 -11.48 6.26 -25.63
CA MET A 140 -10.15 5.84 -26.08
C MET A 140 -9.08 6.00 -24.99
N ALA A 141 -9.05 7.13 -24.29
CA ALA A 141 -8.13 7.32 -23.18
C ALA A 141 -8.32 6.24 -22.09
N GLY A 142 -9.58 5.85 -21.82
CA GLY A 142 -9.88 4.77 -20.89
C GLY A 142 -9.35 3.41 -21.37
N ARG A 143 -9.47 3.12 -22.65
CA ARG A 143 -9.02 1.85 -23.23
C ARG A 143 -7.49 1.74 -23.26
N VAL A 144 -6.82 2.79 -23.68
CA VAL A 144 -5.33 2.85 -23.75
C VAL A 144 -4.68 2.83 -22.36
N LEU A 145 -5.31 3.45 -21.35
CA LEU A 145 -4.78 3.50 -20.00
C LEU A 145 -5.21 2.33 -19.10
N SER A 146 -6.11 1.44 -19.56
CA SER A 146 -6.58 0.27 -18.80
C SER A 146 -5.44 -0.67 -18.37
N PRO A 147 -4.44 -1.01 -19.23
CA PRO A 147 -3.30 -1.85 -18.87
C PRO A 147 -2.48 -1.28 -17.70
N LEU A 148 -2.26 0.02 -17.66
CA LEU A 148 -1.54 0.68 -16.57
C LEU A 148 -2.22 0.47 -15.22
N GLY A 149 -3.55 0.42 -15.20
CA GLY A 149 -4.33 0.08 -14.01
C GLY A 149 -4.14 -1.38 -13.56
N ARG A 150 -3.92 -2.31 -14.50
CA ARG A 150 -3.59 -3.73 -14.21
C ARG A 150 -2.21 -3.83 -13.59
N ILE A 151 -1.18 -3.24 -14.22
CA ILE A 151 0.20 -3.17 -13.70
C ILE A 151 0.22 -2.62 -12.27
N THR A 152 -0.44 -1.48 -12.05
CA THR A 152 -0.47 -0.85 -10.71
C THR A 152 -1.15 -1.72 -9.65
N ARG A 153 -2.21 -2.45 -10.00
CA ARG A 153 -2.90 -3.36 -9.08
C ARG A 153 -2.05 -4.57 -8.72
N THR A 154 -1.41 -5.19 -9.72
CA THR A 154 -0.49 -6.33 -9.50
C THR A 154 0.71 -5.89 -8.67
N ALA A 155 1.32 -4.74 -8.97
CA ALA A 155 2.42 -4.19 -8.19
C ALA A 155 2.05 -3.96 -6.72
N ARG A 156 0.84 -3.46 -6.43
CA ARG A 156 0.34 -3.30 -5.04
C ARG A 156 0.06 -4.63 -4.36
N ALA A 157 -0.45 -5.61 -5.09
CA ALA A 157 -0.72 -6.94 -4.53
C ALA A 157 0.58 -7.66 -4.17
N VAL A 158 1.62 -7.54 -5.01
CA VAL A 158 2.96 -8.07 -4.76
C VAL A 158 3.63 -7.41 -3.56
N ALA A 159 3.49 -6.10 -3.40
CA ALA A 159 4.01 -5.37 -2.24
C ALA A 159 3.39 -5.83 -0.91
N GLY A 160 2.25 -6.50 -0.93
CA GLY A 160 1.55 -7.00 0.25
C GLY A 160 1.88 -8.44 0.65
N SER A 161 2.68 -9.22 -0.11
CA SER A 161 3.21 -10.56 0.25
C SER A 161 3.15 -11.66 -0.84
N ASP A 162 2.56 -11.42 -2.00
CA ASP A 162 2.36 -12.49 -3.01
C ASP A 162 3.25 -12.24 -4.24
N LEU A 163 4.51 -12.70 -4.15
CA LEU A 163 5.50 -12.61 -5.25
C LEU A 163 5.20 -13.57 -6.43
N SER A 164 4.20 -14.46 -6.30
CA SER A 164 3.87 -15.42 -7.36
C SER A 164 3.03 -14.81 -8.48
N ARG A 165 2.40 -13.68 -8.24
CA ARG A 165 1.55 -13.01 -9.23
C ARG A 165 2.38 -12.44 -10.36
N ARG A 166 1.82 -12.51 -11.57
CA ARG A 166 2.37 -11.90 -12.78
C ARG A 166 1.34 -10.98 -13.39
N ILE A 167 1.82 -10.05 -14.20
CA ILE A 167 0.95 -9.12 -14.93
C ILE A 167 0.39 -9.82 -16.14
N GLU A 168 1.22 -10.58 -16.87
CA GLU A 168 0.88 -11.34 -18.09
C GLU A 168 -0.04 -10.50 -19.00
N LEU A 169 0.49 -9.37 -19.47
CA LEU A 169 -0.29 -8.43 -20.25
C LEU A 169 -0.50 -8.96 -21.66
N ASP A 170 -1.74 -9.31 -22.01
CA ASP A 170 -2.13 -9.64 -23.37
C ASP A 170 -2.31 -8.37 -24.19
N GLY A 171 -1.82 -8.36 -25.42
CA GLY A 171 -1.99 -7.24 -26.34
C GLY A 171 -0.89 -7.15 -27.40
N PRO A 172 -0.88 -6.06 -28.18
CA PRO A 172 0.18 -5.78 -29.14
C PRO A 172 1.52 -5.55 -28.42
N ASP A 173 2.60 -5.83 -29.12
CA ASP A 173 3.96 -5.57 -28.65
C ASP A 173 4.23 -4.06 -28.70
N ASP A 174 3.80 -3.36 -27.65
CA ASP A 174 3.98 -1.92 -27.45
C ASP A 174 4.80 -1.65 -26.17
N GLU A 175 5.04 -0.39 -25.88
CA GLU A 175 5.83 0.04 -24.70
C GLU A 175 5.18 -0.38 -23.39
N LEU A 176 3.86 -0.57 -23.37
CA LEU A 176 3.13 -1.02 -22.17
C LEU A 176 3.35 -2.52 -21.93
N LYS A 177 3.42 -3.32 -23.00
CA LYS A 177 3.75 -4.73 -22.91
C LYS A 177 5.22 -4.92 -22.50
N GLU A 178 6.15 -4.19 -23.11
CA GLU A 178 7.57 -4.20 -22.72
C GLU A 178 7.75 -3.85 -21.24
N LEU A 179 7.01 -2.85 -20.74
CA LEU A 179 7.02 -2.49 -19.33
C LEU A 179 6.49 -3.63 -18.46
N ALA A 180 5.41 -4.29 -18.86
CA ALA A 180 4.80 -5.40 -18.11
C ALA A 180 5.74 -6.61 -18.05
N ASP A 181 6.37 -6.96 -19.18
CA ASP A 181 7.32 -8.08 -19.30
C ASP A 181 8.59 -7.81 -18.45
N THR A 182 9.11 -6.58 -18.52
CA THR A 182 10.24 -6.16 -17.66
C THR A 182 9.91 -6.27 -16.18
N PHE A 183 8.67 -5.91 -15.82
CA PHE A 183 8.20 -6.01 -14.43
C PHE A 183 8.06 -7.48 -13.99
N ASP A 184 7.55 -8.35 -14.87
CA ASP A 184 7.41 -9.78 -14.61
C ASP A 184 8.79 -10.45 -14.49
N ASP A 185 9.78 -10.09 -15.31
CA ASP A 185 11.17 -10.51 -15.18
C ASP A 185 11.78 -10.10 -13.83
N MET A 186 11.52 -8.88 -13.39
CA MET A 186 11.98 -8.39 -12.08
C MET A 186 11.33 -9.20 -10.94
N LEU A 187 10.04 -9.48 -11.03
CA LEU A 187 9.33 -10.32 -10.05
C LEU A 187 9.89 -11.74 -10.02
N GLU A 188 10.21 -12.31 -11.17
CA GLU A 188 10.82 -13.65 -11.24
C GLU A 188 12.19 -13.69 -10.57
N ARG A 189 13.03 -12.69 -10.82
CA ARG A 189 14.34 -12.57 -10.15
C ARG A 189 14.19 -12.43 -8.65
N LEU A 190 13.25 -11.61 -8.21
CA LEU A 190 12.96 -11.41 -6.78
C LEU A 190 12.47 -12.71 -6.13
N GLN A 191 11.55 -13.41 -6.76
CA GLN A 191 11.06 -14.70 -6.30
C GLN A 191 12.16 -15.76 -6.23
N ARG A 192 13.04 -15.84 -7.24
CA ARG A 192 14.20 -16.74 -7.23
C ARG A 192 15.16 -16.42 -6.08
N ALA A 193 15.50 -15.15 -5.88
CA ALA A 193 16.36 -14.71 -4.78
C ALA A 193 15.76 -15.07 -3.43
N PHE A 194 14.47 -14.84 -3.27
CA PHE A 194 13.72 -15.15 -2.05
C PHE A 194 13.68 -16.66 -1.76
N THR A 195 13.40 -17.47 -2.78
CA THR A 195 13.42 -18.95 -2.68
C THR A 195 14.81 -19.47 -2.34
N ALA A 196 15.87 -18.89 -2.92
CA ALA A 196 17.24 -19.25 -2.62
C ALA A 196 17.60 -18.90 -1.15
N GLN A 197 17.17 -17.74 -0.67
CA GLN A 197 17.34 -17.34 0.73
C GLN A 197 16.60 -18.30 1.69
N GLN A 198 15.38 -18.71 1.35
CA GLN A 198 14.63 -19.70 2.17
C GLN A 198 15.35 -21.04 2.26
N ARG A 199 15.83 -21.55 1.11
CA ARG A 199 16.58 -22.80 1.06
C ARG A 199 17.88 -22.69 1.86
N PHE A 200 18.60 -21.58 1.74
CA PHE A 200 19.81 -21.32 2.51
C PHE A 200 19.52 -21.35 4.02
N VAL A 201 18.48 -20.63 4.48
CA VAL A 201 18.05 -20.61 5.88
C VAL A 201 17.61 -22.00 6.34
N GLY A 202 16.88 -22.76 5.50
CA GLY A 202 16.48 -24.12 5.79
C GLY A 202 17.67 -25.06 6.00
N ASN A 203 18.61 -25.04 5.07
CA ASN A 203 19.82 -25.88 5.11
C ASN A 203 20.74 -25.49 6.29
N ALA A 204 20.96 -24.18 6.49
CA ALA A 204 21.74 -23.68 7.62
C ALA A 204 21.13 -24.12 8.98
N SER A 205 19.80 -24.20 9.06
CA SER A 205 19.10 -24.71 10.26
C SER A 205 19.53 -26.13 10.61
N HIS A 206 19.55 -27.01 9.63
CA HIS A 206 19.93 -28.41 9.83
C HIS A 206 21.42 -28.55 10.13
N GLU A 207 22.27 -27.85 9.36
CA GLU A 207 23.72 -27.92 9.51
C GLU A 207 24.23 -27.33 10.83
N LEU A 208 23.50 -26.37 11.42
CA LEU A 208 23.85 -25.79 12.72
C LEU A 208 23.27 -26.58 13.90
N ARG A 209 22.09 -27.19 13.75
CA ARG A 209 21.45 -27.96 14.83
C ARG A 209 22.22 -29.21 15.17
N THR A 210 22.74 -29.93 14.15
CA THR A 210 23.45 -31.20 14.33
C THR A 210 24.69 -31.09 15.24
N PRO A 211 25.67 -30.17 14.99
CA PRO A 211 26.84 -30.03 15.84
C PRO A 211 26.48 -29.56 17.26
N LEU A 212 25.46 -28.70 17.40
CA LEU A 212 25.04 -28.26 18.74
C LEU A 212 24.42 -29.41 19.55
N ALA A 213 23.61 -30.27 18.92
CA ALA A 213 23.05 -31.47 19.55
C ALA A 213 24.14 -32.47 19.95
N ILE A 214 25.16 -32.69 19.10
CA ILE A 214 26.30 -33.54 19.40
C ILE A 214 27.07 -32.97 20.61
N ASN A 215 27.38 -31.66 20.62
CA ASN A 215 28.05 -30.99 21.74
C ASN A 215 27.25 -31.16 23.03
N ARG A 216 25.94 -30.98 22.98
CA ARG A 216 25.04 -31.20 24.12
C ARG A 216 25.15 -32.61 24.66
N THR A 217 25.00 -33.61 23.80
CA THR A 217 25.08 -35.02 24.19
C THR A 217 26.43 -35.35 24.82
N LEU A 218 27.55 -34.89 24.23
CA LEU A 218 28.89 -35.10 24.80
C LEU A 218 29.02 -34.46 26.18
N LEU A 219 28.52 -33.25 26.37
CA LEU A 219 28.55 -32.54 27.65
C LEU A 219 27.67 -33.25 28.69
N GLU A 220 26.49 -33.69 28.35
CA GLU A 220 25.57 -34.41 29.21
C GLU A 220 26.17 -35.76 29.66
N VAL A 221 26.81 -36.52 28.73
CA VAL A 221 27.50 -37.77 29.03
C VAL A 221 28.64 -37.53 30.02
N HIS A 222 29.49 -36.53 29.79
CA HIS A 222 30.60 -36.22 30.71
C HIS A 222 30.12 -35.71 32.07
N LEU A 223 29.02 -34.98 32.13
CA LEU A 223 28.43 -34.48 33.37
C LEU A 223 27.73 -35.59 34.18
N SER A 224 27.37 -36.69 33.55
CA SER A 224 26.74 -37.85 34.22
C SER A 224 27.74 -38.76 34.93
N ASP A 225 29.06 -38.52 34.76
CA ASP A 225 30.10 -39.27 35.51
C ASP A 225 30.21 -38.80 36.96
N PRO A 226 29.84 -39.60 37.96
CA PRO A 226 29.93 -39.23 39.37
C PRO A 226 31.36 -39.07 39.86
N GLY A 227 32.35 -39.63 39.13
CA GLY A 227 33.77 -39.57 39.47
C GLY A 227 34.50 -38.35 38.88
N ALA A 228 33.83 -37.50 38.14
CA ALA A 228 34.44 -36.33 37.50
C ALA A 228 34.87 -35.28 38.55
N PRO A 229 36.08 -34.70 38.45
CA PRO A 229 36.52 -33.59 39.31
C PRO A 229 35.50 -32.44 39.33
N VAL A 230 35.36 -31.76 40.47
CA VAL A 230 34.37 -30.68 40.68
C VAL A 230 34.59 -29.54 39.67
N GLU A 231 35.85 -29.21 39.38
CA GLU A 231 36.24 -28.18 38.42
C GLU A 231 35.76 -28.54 37.01
N LEU A 232 35.87 -29.83 36.61
CA LEU A 232 35.41 -30.32 35.30
C LEU A 232 33.87 -30.33 35.23
N GLN A 233 33.19 -30.70 36.31
CA GLN A 233 31.72 -30.61 36.37
C GLN A 233 31.24 -29.16 36.26
N GLN A 234 31.94 -28.22 36.89
CA GLN A 234 31.58 -26.79 36.80
C GLN A 234 31.83 -26.22 35.42
N LEU A 235 32.94 -26.57 34.77
CA LEU A 235 33.23 -26.23 33.38
C LEU A 235 32.17 -26.82 32.42
N GLY A 236 31.86 -28.11 32.59
CA GLY A 236 30.84 -28.80 31.77
C GLY A 236 29.44 -28.15 31.88
N LYS A 237 29.01 -27.78 33.10
CA LYS A 237 27.75 -27.04 33.30
C LYS A 237 27.76 -25.69 32.60
N THR A 238 28.88 -24.95 32.63
CA THR A 238 29.03 -23.66 31.96
C THR A 238 28.98 -23.82 30.45
N LEU A 239 29.66 -24.84 29.91
CA LEU A 239 29.64 -25.14 28.48
C LEU A 239 28.25 -25.58 28.00
N LEU A 240 27.56 -26.44 28.79
CA LEU A 240 26.19 -26.87 28.47
C LEU A 240 25.24 -25.67 28.41
N ALA A 241 25.30 -24.76 29.39
CA ALA A 241 24.51 -23.55 29.39
C ALA A 241 24.83 -22.62 28.20
N THR A 242 26.09 -22.58 27.74
CA THR A 242 26.52 -21.82 26.56
C THR A 242 26.02 -22.46 25.29
N ASN A 243 26.07 -23.81 25.20
CA ASN A 243 25.52 -24.55 24.05
C ASN A 243 24.00 -24.38 23.92
N GLU A 244 23.27 -24.51 25.03
CA GLU A 244 21.81 -24.25 25.06
C GLU A 244 21.44 -22.84 24.59
N ARG A 245 22.25 -21.85 25.01
CA ARG A 245 22.07 -20.47 24.55
C ARG A 245 22.34 -20.32 23.05
N SER A 246 23.33 -21.03 22.51
CA SER A 246 23.64 -21.03 21.08
C SER A 246 22.54 -21.72 20.28
N GLU A 247 22.00 -22.82 20.77
CA GLU A 247 20.81 -23.48 20.16
C GLU A 247 19.61 -22.52 20.07
N GLN A 248 19.30 -21.83 21.19
CA GLN A 248 18.18 -20.85 21.21
C GLN A 248 18.42 -19.67 20.26
N LEU A 249 19.67 -19.19 20.14
CA LEU A 249 20.06 -18.14 19.20
C LEU A 249 19.82 -18.56 17.75
N VAL A 250 20.37 -19.72 17.38
CA VAL A 250 20.28 -20.27 16.03
C VAL A 250 18.80 -20.51 15.70
N GLU A 251 18.06 -21.20 16.56
CA GLU A 251 16.64 -21.50 16.35
C GLU A 251 15.79 -20.22 16.22
N GLY A 252 16.05 -19.21 17.06
CA GLY A 252 15.38 -17.93 17.01
C GLY A 252 15.65 -17.14 15.73
N LEU A 253 16.91 -17.10 15.25
CA LEU A 253 17.29 -16.48 13.99
C LEU A 253 16.64 -17.17 12.78
N LEU A 254 16.64 -18.50 12.79
CA LEU A 254 16.05 -19.31 11.73
C LEU A 254 14.53 -19.16 11.68
N LEU A 255 13.89 -19.05 12.84
CA LEU A 255 12.46 -18.80 12.94
C LEU A 255 12.11 -17.40 12.43
N LEU A 256 12.88 -16.37 12.78
CA LEU A 256 12.72 -15.02 12.24
C LEU A 256 12.84 -15.01 10.72
N ALA A 257 13.86 -15.67 10.16
CA ALA A 257 14.07 -15.72 8.73
C ALA A 257 12.99 -16.54 7.97
N ARG A 258 12.29 -17.47 8.64
CA ARG A 258 11.18 -18.24 8.08
C ARG A 258 9.83 -17.55 8.24
N SER A 259 9.62 -16.80 9.32
CA SER A 259 8.31 -16.23 9.67
C SER A 259 7.94 -14.98 8.86
N ASP A 260 8.89 -14.36 8.14
CA ASP A 260 8.58 -13.32 7.14
C ASP A 260 7.82 -13.89 5.93
N ASN A 261 7.59 -15.20 5.88
CA ASN A 261 6.94 -15.90 4.78
C ASN A 261 5.57 -16.45 5.20
N GLN A 262 4.65 -16.47 4.24
CA GLN A 262 3.30 -17.01 4.44
C GLN A 262 3.33 -18.41 5.06
N ILE A 263 2.49 -18.59 6.07
CA ILE A 263 2.27 -19.91 6.68
C ILE A 263 1.67 -20.82 5.63
N VAL A 264 2.45 -21.80 5.21
CA VAL A 264 2.07 -22.76 4.15
C VAL A 264 0.92 -23.66 4.59
N GLU A 265 0.81 -23.96 5.90
CA GLU A 265 -0.20 -24.85 6.46
C GLU A 265 -0.96 -24.13 7.58
N ARG A 266 -2.24 -23.84 7.33
CA ARG A 266 -3.16 -23.24 8.31
C ARG A 266 -4.19 -24.28 8.72
N LYS A 267 -4.29 -24.51 10.03
CA LYS A 267 -5.30 -25.38 10.66
C LYS A 267 -6.07 -24.60 11.72
N PRO A 268 -7.28 -25.01 12.07
CA PRO A 268 -7.96 -24.45 13.23
C PRO A 268 -7.14 -24.71 14.49
N VAL A 269 -6.81 -23.67 15.24
CA VAL A 269 -6.05 -23.73 16.49
C VAL A 269 -6.77 -22.89 17.54
N ASP A 270 -7.07 -23.46 18.69
CA ASP A 270 -7.64 -22.73 19.82
C ASP A 270 -6.55 -22.07 20.67
N LEU A 271 -6.56 -20.75 20.74
CA LEU A 271 -5.61 -19.98 21.56
C LEU A 271 -5.74 -20.28 23.06
N ALA A 272 -6.90 -20.76 23.52
CA ALA A 272 -7.08 -21.15 24.92
C ALA A 272 -6.24 -22.39 25.25
N GLU A 273 -6.21 -23.38 24.36
CA GLU A 273 -5.38 -24.59 24.50
C GLU A 273 -3.89 -24.21 24.44
N VAL A 274 -3.50 -23.41 23.46
CA VAL A 274 -2.13 -22.93 23.28
C VAL A 274 -1.62 -22.15 24.52
N ALA A 275 -2.46 -21.26 25.06
CA ALA A 275 -2.11 -20.50 26.26
C ALA A 275 -2.02 -21.40 27.50
N THR A 276 -2.88 -22.42 27.59
CA THR A 276 -2.85 -23.39 28.70
C THR A 276 -1.56 -24.21 28.68
N GLN A 277 -1.19 -24.75 27.51
CA GLN A 277 0.08 -25.47 27.36
C GLN A 277 1.30 -24.61 27.70
N ALA A 278 1.30 -23.33 27.27
CA ALA A 278 2.39 -22.41 27.61
C ALA A 278 2.49 -22.17 29.14
N VAL A 279 1.34 -22.02 29.83
CA VAL A 279 1.29 -21.88 31.29
C VAL A 279 1.82 -23.15 31.99
N ASP A 280 1.38 -24.32 31.54
CA ASP A 280 1.80 -25.61 32.11
C ASP A 280 3.33 -25.81 32.01
N GLN A 281 3.92 -25.45 30.86
CA GLN A 281 5.35 -25.54 30.63
C GLN A 281 6.18 -24.64 31.56
N VAL A 282 5.67 -23.48 31.96
CA VAL A 282 6.41 -22.54 32.85
C VAL A 282 6.01 -22.63 34.29
N HIS A 283 5.06 -23.50 34.67
CA HIS A 283 4.51 -23.62 36.01
C HIS A 283 5.59 -23.91 37.07
N ALA A 284 6.51 -24.82 36.77
CA ALA A 284 7.61 -25.15 37.66
C ALA A 284 8.56 -23.97 37.89
N GLU A 285 8.89 -23.20 36.82
CA GLU A 285 9.74 -22.00 36.93
C GLU A 285 9.03 -20.90 37.72
N ALA A 286 7.72 -20.69 37.46
CA ALA A 286 6.92 -19.73 38.19
C ALA A 286 6.84 -20.06 39.71
N ALA A 287 6.58 -21.34 40.05
CA ALA A 287 6.54 -21.80 41.44
C ALA A 287 7.89 -21.60 42.14
N ALA A 288 9.01 -21.92 41.46
CA ALA A 288 10.35 -21.71 42.00
C ALA A 288 10.69 -20.24 42.27
N LYS A 289 10.05 -19.31 41.55
CA LYS A 289 10.21 -17.85 41.69
C LYS A 289 9.15 -17.21 42.60
N GLY A 290 8.17 -17.97 43.11
CA GLY A 290 7.05 -17.42 43.89
C GLY A 290 6.06 -16.57 43.06
N VAL A 291 6.00 -16.78 41.73
CA VAL A 291 5.11 -16.02 40.83
C VAL A 291 3.79 -16.75 40.66
N ALA A 292 2.69 -16.11 41.01
CA ALA A 292 1.34 -16.65 40.83
C ALA A 292 0.87 -16.49 39.39
N ILE A 293 0.41 -17.57 38.73
CA ILE A 293 -0.20 -17.50 37.39
C ILE A 293 -1.72 -17.61 37.52
N ARG A 294 -2.42 -16.69 36.88
CA ARG A 294 -3.88 -16.61 36.91
C ARG A 294 -4.43 -16.21 35.53
N GLY A 295 -5.76 -16.15 35.38
CA GLY A 295 -6.48 -15.65 34.21
C GLY A 295 -7.40 -16.69 33.59
N GLU A 296 -8.42 -16.21 32.94
CA GLU A 296 -9.43 -17.02 32.26
C GLU A 296 -9.07 -17.15 30.77
N ARG A 297 -9.12 -18.38 30.27
CA ARG A 297 -8.79 -18.70 28.89
C ARG A 297 -10.05 -19.17 28.17
N ALA A 298 -10.76 -18.20 27.60
CA ALA A 298 -11.92 -18.50 26.76
C ALA A 298 -11.49 -18.96 25.37
N ALA A 299 -12.26 -19.87 24.78
CA ALA A 299 -12.00 -20.42 23.45
C ALA A 299 -11.93 -19.31 22.39
N ALA A 300 -10.88 -19.33 21.59
CA ALA A 300 -10.64 -18.35 20.52
C ALA A 300 -9.89 -19.02 19.38
N VAL A 301 -10.64 -19.56 18.40
CA VAL A 301 -10.10 -20.38 17.30
C VAL A 301 -9.62 -19.47 16.16
N VAL A 302 -8.39 -19.71 15.71
CA VAL A 302 -7.77 -19.02 14.56
C VAL A 302 -7.30 -20.00 13.51
N GLN A 303 -7.16 -19.54 12.26
CA GLN A 303 -6.55 -20.32 11.18
C GLN A 303 -5.03 -20.08 11.17
N GLY A 304 -4.25 -21.05 11.67
CA GLY A 304 -2.83 -20.87 11.84
C GLY A 304 -2.01 -22.14 11.97
N ASN A 305 -0.72 -21.95 12.25
CA ASN A 305 0.20 -23.05 12.60
C ASN A 305 0.31 -23.15 14.12
N GLY A 306 -0.17 -24.28 14.69
CA GLY A 306 -0.20 -24.49 16.15
C GLY A 306 1.17 -24.35 16.81
N VAL A 307 2.22 -24.92 16.22
CA VAL A 307 3.59 -24.85 16.75
C VAL A 307 4.11 -23.41 16.85
N LEU A 308 3.83 -22.59 15.86
CA LEU A 308 4.22 -21.18 15.87
C LEU A 308 3.42 -20.37 16.90
N LEU A 309 2.13 -20.66 17.03
CA LEU A 309 1.25 -20.00 18.01
C LEU A 309 1.63 -20.40 19.45
N GLU A 310 1.95 -21.67 19.69
CA GLU A 310 2.53 -22.15 20.98
C GLU A 310 3.81 -21.40 21.29
N ARG A 311 4.67 -21.16 20.30
CA ARG A 311 5.93 -20.41 20.50
C ARG A 311 5.68 -18.95 20.88
N ILE A 312 4.64 -18.28 20.32
CA ILE A 312 4.22 -16.94 20.77
C ILE A 312 3.83 -16.99 22.24
N ALA A 313 2.88 -17.84 22.60
CA ALA A 313 2.35 -17.91 23.96
C ALA A 313 3.47 -18.22 24.96
N LEU A 314 4.30 -19.23 24.67
CA LEU A 314 5.43 -19.60 25.50
C LEU A 314 6.43 -18.46 25.69
N ASN A 315 6.82 -17.75 24.62
CA ASN A 315 7.73 -16.62 24.72
C ASN A 315 7.17 -15.50 25.59
N LEU A 316 5.87 -15.21 25.51
CA LEU A 316 5.24 -14.17 26.32
C LEU A 316 5.14 -14.57 27.79
N VAL A 317 4.69 -15.80 28.07
CA VAL A 317 4.52 -16.29 29.44
C VAL A 317 5.87 -16.48 30.12
N GLN A 318 6.88 -17.03 29.43
CA GLN A 318 8.26 -17.14 29.97
C GLN A 318 8.83 -15.76 30.28
N ASN A 319 8.66 -14.78 29.42
CA ASN A 319 9.13 -13.42 29.70
C ASN A 319 8.43 -12.82 30.91
N ALA A 320 7.11 -13.00 31.02
CA ALA A 320 6.31 -12.52 32.14
C ALA A 320 6.72 -13.11 33.49
N VAL A 321 7.12 -14.41 33.53
CA VAL A 321 7.64 -15.07 34.71
C VAL A 321 9.11 -14.68 34.99
N ARG A 322 9.93 -14.56 33.95
CA ARG A 322 11.35 -14.25 34.06
C ARG A 322 11.61 -12.85 34.60
N TYR A 323 10.88 -11.85 34.05
CA TYR A 323 11.05 -10.43 34.39
C TYR A 323 9.99 -9.94 35.39
N ASN A 324 9.60 -10.84 36.31
CA ASN A 324 8.66 -10.51 37.40
C ASN A 324 9.36 -9.89 38.59
N VAL A 325 8.57 -9.36 39.53
CA VAL A 325 9.09 -8.93 40.86
C VAL A 325 9.29 -10.15 41.79
N PRO A 326 10.27 -10.10 42.73
CA PRO A 326 10.56 -11.23 43.60
C PRO A 326 9.49 -11.47 44.69
N GLU A 327 8.73 -10.45 45.08
CA GLU A 327 7.69 -10.53 46.11
C GLU A 327 6.33 -10.19 45.49
N ASP A 328 5.29 -10.97 45.83
CA ASP A 328 3.92 -10.81 45.36
C ASP A 328 3.77 -10.71 43.81
N GLY A 329 4.69 -11.37 43.09
CA GLY A 329 4.72 -11.43 41.65
C GLY A 329 3.55 -12.26 41.08
N TRP A 330 2.93 -11.75 40.02
CA TRP A 330 1.88 -12.50 39.32
C TRP A 330 1.94 -12.29 37.80
N VAL A 331 1.40 -13.28 37.11
CA VAL A 331 1.18 -13.26 35.67
C VAL A 331 -0.28 -13.59 35.39
N GLU A 332 -0.94 -12.82 34.57
CA GLU A 332 -2.31 -13.07 34.14
C GLU A 332 -2.32 -13.37 32.65
N VAL A 333 -2.89 -14.53 32.28
CA VAL A 333 -2.97 -14.99 30.88
C VAL A 333 -4.44 -15.16 30.53
N THR A 334 -4.93 -14.35 29.59
CA THR A 334 -6.33 -14.40 29.15
C THR A 334 -6.42 -14.56 27.64
N THR A 335 -7.42 -15.33 27.20
CA THR A 335 -7.80 -15.44 25.78
C THR A 335 -9.26 -15.12 25.61
N GLN A 336 -9.61 -14.43 24.53
CA GLN A 336 -11.00 -14.05 24.22
C GLN A 336 -11.17 -13.72 22.76
N VAL A 337 -12.42 -13.71 22.31
CA VAL A 337 -12.79 -13.14 21.00
C VAL A 337 -13.29 -11.72 21.23
N GLN A 338 -12.65 -10.74 20.57
CA GLN A 338 -13.01 -9.33 20.66
C GLN A 338 -13.12 -8.72 19.25
N HIS A 339 -14.26 -8.12 18.91
CA HIS A 339 -14.53 -7.50 17.60
C HIS A 339 -14.23 -8.40 16.40
N GLY A 340 -14.52 -9.71 16.48
CA GLY A 340 -14.25 -10.65 15.42
C GLY A 340 -12.78 -11.05 15.26
N GLN A 341 -11.96 -10.79 16.28
CA GLN A 341 -10.56 -11.18 16.34
C GLN A 341 -10.29 -12.00 17.60
N ALA A 342 -9.41 -12.97 17.49
CA ALA A 342 -8.92 -13.72 18.63
C ALA A 342 -7.77 -12.94 19.30
N VAL A 343 -7.85 -12.78 20.62
CA VAL A 343 -6.93 -11.98 21.41
C VAL A 343 -6.34 -12.82 22.54
N LEU A 344 -5.00 -12.87 22.61
CA LEU A 344 -4.24 -13.37 23.75
C LEU A 344 -3.63 -12.17 24.48
N VAL A 345 -3.88 -12.06 25.78
CA VAL A 345 -3.27 -11.03 26.63
C VAL A 345 -2.47 -11.69 27.72
N VAL A 346 -1.22 -11.26 27.87
CA VAL A 346 -0.34 -11.65 28.97
C VAL A 346 0.06 -10.38 29.72
N THR A 347 -0.37 -10.30 30.98
CA THR A 347 -0.06 -9.18 31.87
C THR A 347 0.82 -9.67 33.02
N ASN A 348 1.84 -8.94 33.36
CA ASN A 348 2.70 -9.31 34.48
C ASN A 348 3.05 -8.11 35.35
N THR A 349 3.30 -8.38 36.63
CA THR A 349 4.06 -7.48 37.52
C THR A 349 5.54 -7.51 37.14
N GLY A 350 6.25 -6.41 37.35
CA GLY A 350 7.67 -6.33 36.96
C GLY A 350 8.24 -4.92 37.15
N PRO A 351 9.47 -4.70 36.71
CA PRO A 351 10.08 -3.38 36.70
C PRO A 351 9.27 -2.38 35.85
N VAL A 352 9.37 -1.09 36.17
CA VAL A 352 8.76 -0.03 35.37
C VAL A 352 9.46 0.07 34.01
N VAL A 353 8.71 -0.08 32.93
CA VAL A 353 9.21 0.05 31.58
C VAL A 353 8.80 1.41 31.02
N PRO A 354 9.76 2.29 30.65
CA PRO A 354 9.43 3.59 30.05
C PRO A 354 8.71 3.43 28.71
N ALA A 355 7.70 4.27 28.46
CA ALA A 355 6.90 4.18 27.25
C ALA A 355 7.73 4.31 25.94
N TYR A 356 8.81 5.10 25.96
CA TYR A 356 9.70 5.27 24.80
C TYR A 356 10.57 4.02 24.50
N GLU A 357 10.65 3.05 25.41
CA GLU A 357 11.38 1.80 25.21
C GLU A 357 10.48 0.68 24.66
N ILE A 358 9.17 0.84 24.67
CA ILE A 358 8.21 -0.22 24.30
C ILE A 358 8.43 -0.73 22.87
N ASP A 359 8.56 0.18 21.90
CA ASP A 359 8.79 -0.20 20.50
C ASP A 359 10.12 -0.95 20.32
N ASN A 360 11.11 -0.59 21.13
CA ASN A 360 12.43 -1.20 21.11
C ASN A 360 12.45 -2.64 21.67
N LEU A 361 11.48 -3.02 22.52
CA LEU A 361 11.38 -4.38 23.06
C LEU A 361 11.22 -5.46 21.99
N PHE A 362 10.67 -5.10 20.86
CA PHE A 362 10.46 -6.01 19.73
C PHE A 362 11.64 -6.08 18.75
N GLU A 363 12.70 -5.28 18.97
CA GLU A 363 13.92 -5.38 18.17
C GLU A 363 14.72 -6.64 18.55
N PRO A 364 15.25 -7.39 17.58
CA PRO A 364 16.11 -8.54 17.87
C PRO A 364 17.32 -8.13 18.73
N PHE A 365 17.69 -9.00 19.69
CA PHE A 365 18.82 -8.80 20.59
C PHE A 365 18.71 -7.61 21.56
N ARG A 366 17.57 -6.96 21.62
CA ARG A 366 17.33 -5.83 22.51
C ARG A 366 16.96 -6.30 23.92
N ARG A 367 17.52 -5.63 24.93
CA ARG A 367 17.23 -5.85 26.36
C ARG A 367 17.16 -4.50 27.07
N LEU A 368 16.30 -4.36 28.07
CA LEU A 368 16.25 -3.17 28.91
C LEU A 368 17.57 -2.99 29.63
N ARG A 369 18.12 -1.79 29.72
CA ARG A 369 19.47 -1.48 30.25
C ARG A 369 19.61 -1.70 31.75
N THR A 370 18.55 -1.98 32.49
CA THR A 370 18.49 -1.95 33.95
C THR A 370 19.13 -3.18 34.62
N GLU A 371 19.48 -4.25 33.90
CA GLU A 371 19.99 -5.49 34.46
C GLU A 371 21.36 -5.91 33.89
N ARG A 372 22.43 -5.28 34.40
CA ARG A 372 23.80 -5.70 34.10
C ARG A 372 24.39 -6.72 35.12
N THR A 373 23.66 -7.06 36.17
CA THR A 373 24.14 -7.92 37.25
C THR A 373 23.21 -9.10 37.47
N GLY A 374 23.41 -10.15 36.68
CA GLY A 374 22.73 -11.43 36.89
C GLY A 374 22.89 -12.33 35.66
N SER A 375 23.15 -13.62 35.94
CA SER A 375 23.31 -14.72 34.97
C SER A 375 22.02 -14.99 34.16
N ASP A 376 21.18 -14.01 33.93
CA ASP A 376 19.84 -14.19 33.37
C ASP A 376 19.90 -14.34 31.85
N LYS A 377 19.60 -15.55 31.42
CA LYS A 377 19.99 -16.26 30.20
C LYS A 377 19.14 -15.94 28.95
N GLY A 378 18.46 -14.80 28.88
CA GLY A 378 17.64 -14.47 27.74
C GLY A 378 18.46 -13.88 26.56
N VAL A 379 18.26 -14.42 25.36
CA VAL A 379 18.95 -14.00 24.12
C VAL A 379 18.42 -12.68 23.55
N GLY A 380 17.24 -12.23 23.99
CA GLY A 380 16.58 -11.03 23.45
C GLY A 380 15.89 -11.25 22.09
N LEU A 381 15.52 -12.48 21.76
CA LEU A 381 14.83 -12.83 20.52
C LEU A 381 13.32 -13.15 20.71
N GLY A 382 12.88 -13.44 21.94
CA GLY A 382 11.51 -13.94 22.18
C GLY A 382 10.40 -13.02 21.67
N LEU A 383 10.49 -11.71 21.96
CA LEU A 383 9.47 -10.75 21.54
C LEU A 383 9.53 -10.42 20.03
N SER A 384 10.73 -10.39 19.45
CA SER A 384 10.87 -10.22 17.98
C SER A 384 10.30 -11.41 17.22
N ILE A 385 10.50 -12.64 17.74
CA ILE A 385 9.87 -13.86 17.21
C ILE A 385 8.33 -13.77 17.32
N ALA A 386 7.83 -13.41 18.51
CA ALA A 386 6.38 -13.27 18.72
C ALA A 386 5.77 -12.27 17.75
N ARG A 387 6.42 -11.13 17.50
CA ARG A 387 5.97 -10.11 16.52
C ARG A 387 5.97 -10.64 15.09
N SER A 388 7.03 -11.35 14.69
CA SER A 388 7.16 -11.90 13.35
C SER A 388 6.10 -12.98 13.09
N VAL A 389 5.91 -13.91 14.04
CA VAL A 389 4.89 -14.95 13.95
C VAL A 389 3.47 -14.37 13.93
N ALA A 390 3.17 -13.36 14.76
CA ALA A 390 1.85 -12.70 14.74
C ALA A 390 1.55 -12.08 13.37
N ARG A 391 2.54 -11.39 12.76
CA ARG A 391 2.43 -10.83 11.40
C ARG A 391 2.22 -11.90 10.33
N ALA A 392 2.93 -13.03 10.41
CA ALA A 392 2.76 -14.15 9.49
C ALA A 392 1.34 -14.74 9.52
N HIS A 393 0.66 -14.63 10.67
CA HIS A 393 -0.75 -15.01 10.83
C HIS A 393 -1.73 -13.90 10.44
N GLY A 394 -1.25 -12.76 9.90
CA GLY A 394 -2.10 -11.62 9.55
C GLY A 394 -2.55 -10.77 10.73
N GLY A 395 -1.96 -11.00 11.90
CA GLY A 395 -2.25 -10.27 13.13
C GLY A 395 -1.17 -9.27 13.54
N HIS A 396 -1.23 -8.82 14.76
CA HIS A 396 -0.25 -7.91 15.35
C HIS A 396 -0.06 -8.19 16.84
N ILE A 397 1.06 -7.71 17.37
CA ILE A 397 1.36 -7.70 18.79
C ILE A 397 1.61 -6.27 19.24
N ALA A 398 1.05 -5.89 20.38
CA ALA A 398 1.26 -4.63 21.05
C ALA A 398 1.72 -4.86 22.49
N ALA A 399 2.47 -3.92 23.02
CA ALA A 399 2.89 -3.89 24.42
C ALA A 399 2.53 -2.53 25.00
N GLU A 400 2.09 -2.54 26.27
CA GLU A 400 1.80 -1.34 27.04
C GLU A 400 2.42 -1.45 28.42
N PRO A 401 2.98 -0.35 28.99
CA PRO A 401 3.45 -0.37 30.36
C PRO A 401 2.26 -0.48 31.29
N ARG A 402 2.38 -1.35 32.33
CA ARG A 402 1.37 -1.50 33.36
C ARG A 402 1.58 -0.44 34.45
N GLU A 403 0.50 0.13 34.95
CA GLU A 403 0.52 0.98 36.15
C GLU A 403 1.03 0.17 37.36
N GLY A 404 2.04 0.67 38.07
CA GLY A 404 2.71 -0.04 39.15
C GLY A 404 3.83 -0.98 38.72
N GLY A 405 4.23 -0.95 37.44
CA GLY A 405 5.34 -1.75 36.89
C GLY A 405 4.89 -3.04 36.22
N GLY A 406 5.71 -3.52 35.29
CA GLY A 406 5.41 -4.66 34.42
C GLY A 406 4.84 -4.23 33.06
N LEU A 407 4.35 -5.20 32.30
CA LEU A 407 3.87 -5.03 30.92
C LEU A 407 2.50 -5.69 30.71
N VAL A 408 1.74 -5.13 29.79
CA VAL A 408 0.56 -5.77 29.17
C VAL A 408 0.91 -6.06 27.72
N MET A 409 1.01 -7.34 27.38
CA MET A 409 1.31 -7.83 26.04
C MET A 409 0.02 -8.33 25.40
N ARG A 410 -0.36 -7.77 24.25
CA ARG A 410 -1.58 -8.14 23.53
C ARG A 410 -1.25 -8.64 22.14
N VAL A 411 -1.62 -9.88 21.85
CA VAL A 411 -1.57 -10.48 20.51
C VAL A 411 -2.98 -10.53 19.95
N THR A 412 -3.17 -10.02 18.75
CA THR A 412 -4.47 -9.98 18.05
C THR A 412 -4.32 -10.68 16.72
N LEU A 413 -5.16 -11.71 16.48
CA LEU A 413 -5.13 -12.54 15.28
C LEU A 413 -6.51 -12.56 14.60
N PRO A 414 -6.60 -12.61 13.26
CA PRO A 414 -7.86 -12.80 12.57
C PRO A 414 -8.42 -14.22 12.83
N ILE A 415 -9.74 -14.33 12.92
CA ILE A 415 -10.47 -15.60 13.08
C ILE A 415 -10.69 -16.27 11.72
#